data_1a7c201df1881047acae5d94ea141622
#
_entry.id   1a7c201df1881047acae5d94ea141622
#
_cell.length_a   1.000
_cell.length_b   1.000
_cell.length_c   1.000
_cell.angle_alpha   90.00
_cell.angle_beta   90.00
_cell.angle_gamma   90.00
#
_symmetry.space_group_name_H-M   'P 1'
#
loop_
_entity.id
_entity.type
_entity.pdbx_description
1 polymer ?
#
loop_
_entity_poly.entity_id
_entity_poly.type
_entity_poly.pdbx_seq_one_letter_code
_entity_poly.pdbx_strand_id
1 'polypeptide(L)'
;KLPEHTSMHWHGQRLPNGMDGVSGLTQPSIQPGKTFVYEFVARRPGTFMYHPHADEMTQMAMGMMGFWVTHPKAKHPLISEVDRDFCFLLAAYDIDPGSYTPKIMTMLDFNLWTWNSRLFPGIDSFNVRHGDRVRMRIGNLTMTNHPIHVHGHEFEVTGTDGGPVPKTARWPEVTTDIAVGQMRQVDLLADEEGDWAFHCHKSHHTMNAMGHNVP
;
A
#
# COMPACT_ATOMS: atom_id res chain seq x y z
N LYS A 1 -8.48 -21.42 -3.50
CA LYS A 1 -7.94 -22.35 -4.52
C LYS A 1 -7.98 -21.65 -5.87
N LEU A 2 -6.82 -21.40 -6.48
CA LEU A 2 -6.72 -20.77 -7.78
C LEU A 2 -6.89 -21.82 -8.90
N PRO A 3 -7.51 -21.45 -10.03
CA PRO A 3 -7.63 -22.33 -11.19
C PRO A 3 -6.35 -22.41 -12.01
N GLU A 4 -5.37 -21.52 -11.75
CA GLU A 4 -4.11 -21.37 -12.47
C GLU A 4 -2.93 -21.48 -11.51
N HIS A 5 -1.72 -21.53 -12.07
CA HIS A 5 -0.48 -21.53 -11.29
C HIS A 5 -0.24 -20.14 -10.66
N THR A 6 0.52 -20.12 -9.56
CA THR A 6 0.85 -18.90 -8.82
C THR A 6 2.20 -18.95 -8.15
N SER A 7 2.62 -17.85 -7.59
CA SER A 7 3.67 -17.73 -6.57
C SER A 7 3.39 -16.47 -5.75
N MET A 8 4.06 -16.30 -4.60
CA MET A 8 3.88 -15.13 -3.74
C MET A 8 5.23 -14.46 -3.49
N HIS A 9 5.35 -13.21 -3.92
CA HIS A 9 6.50 -12.36 -3.64
C HIS A 9 6.26 -11.50 -2.40
N TRP A 10 7.28 -11.43 -1.55
CA TRP A 10 7.30 -10.68 -0.28
C TRP A 10 8.03 -9.36 -0.47
N HIS A 11 7.38 -8.41 -1.10
CA HIS A 11 7.95 -7.18 -1.59
C HIS A 11 8.59 -6.35 -0.46
N GLY A 12 9.91 -6.12 -0.60
CA GLY A 12 10.72 -5.37 0.36
C GLY A 12 11.34 -6.19 1.49
N GLN A 13 11.00 -7.47 1.64
CA GLN A 13 11.59 -8.33 2.68
C GLN A 13 13.02 -8.77 2.31
N ARG A 14 13.94 -8.77 3.30
CA ARG A 14 15.26 -9.42 3.17
C ARG A 14 15.16 -10.87 3.59
N LEU A 15 15.17 -11.77 2.62
CA LEU A 15 14.93 -13.20 2.80
C LEU A 15 15.88 -14.05 1.93
N PRO A 16 15.96 -15.37 2.15
CA PRO A 16 16.71 -16.26 1.28
C PRO A 16 16.12 -16.29 -0.13
N ASN A 17 16.97 -16.35 -1.15
CA ASN A 17 16.58 -16.34 -2.57
C ASN A 17 15.46 -17.32 -2.90
N GLY A 18 15.53 -18.58 -2.43
CA GLY A 18 14.49 -19.59 -2.68
C GLY A 18 13.13 -19.31 -2.03
N MET A 19 12.99 -18.23 -1.22
CA MET A 19 11.75 -17.79 -0.59
C MET A 19 11.21 -16.48 -1.20
N ASP A 20 11.89 -15.96 -2.23
CA ASP A 20 11.55 -14.69 -2.85
C ASP A 20 10.25 -14.72 -3.69
N GLY A 21 9.86 -15.89 -4.15
CA GLY A 21 8.56 -16.09 -4.76
C GLY A 21 8.46 -15.75 -6.25
N VAL A 22 9.59 -15.54 -6.94
CA VAL A 22 9.59 -15.27 -8.38
C VAL A 22 9.51 -16.58 -9.17
N SER A 23 8.35 -16.80 -9.79
CA SER A 23 8.08 -17.99 -10.59
C SER A 23 9.04 -18.11 -11.77
N GLY A 24 9.65 -19.29 -11.91
CA GLY A 24 10.61 -19.58 -12.98
C GLY A 24 12.03 -19.06 -12.74
N LEU A 25 12.26 -18.28 -11.65
CA LEU A 25 13.58 -17.78 -11.29
C LEU A 25 14.03 -18.30 -9.92
N THR A 26 13.31 -18.01 -8.86
CA THR A 26 13.67 -18.37 -7.48
C THR A 26 12.93 -19.62 -6.99
N GLN A 27 11.84 -19.99 -7.65
CA GLN A 27 11.08 -21.20 -7.39
C GLN A 27 10.30 -21.67 -8.64
N PRO A 28 9.87 -22.93 -8.70
CA PRO A 28 8.85 -23.36 -9.65
C PRO A 28 7.49 -22.72 -9.33
N SER A 29 6.65 -22.51 -10.35
CA SER A 29 5.27 -22.11 -10.17
C SER A 29 4.50 -23.12 -9.32
N ILE A 30 3.70 -22.63 -8.40
CA ILE A 30 2.78 -23.44 -7.59
C ILE A 30 1.58 -23.82 -8.45
N GLN A 31 1.48 -25.08 -8.85
CA GLN A 31 0.39 -25.57 -9.70
C GLN A 31 -0.95 -25.62 -8.92
N PRO A 32 -2.11 -25.56 -9.60
CA PRO A 32 -3.41 -25.74 -8.98
C PRO A 32 -3.48 -26.97 -8.08
N GLY A 33 -3.98 -26.81 -6.86
CA GLY A 33 -4.08 -27.88 -5.87
C GLY A 33 -2.76 -28.26 -5.19
N LYS A 34 -1.64 -27.61 -5.53
CA LYS A 34 -0.35 -27.80 -4.85
C LYS A 34 -0.12 -26.73 -3.79
N THR A 35 0.87 -26.98 -2.94
CA THR A 35 1.27 -26.07 -1.84
C THR A 35 2.77 -25.82 -1.93
N PHE A 36 3.16 -24.58 -1.70
CA PHE A 36 4.54 -24.20 -1.43
C PHE A 36 4.59 -23.57 -0.03
N VAL A 37 5.63 -23.87 0.73
CA VAL A 37 5.82 -23.32 2.09
C VAL A 37 6.92 -22.27 2.03
N TYR A 38 6.57 -21.03 2.36
CA TYR A 38 7.53 -19.96 2.57
C TYR A 38 7.92 -19.90 4.04
N GLU A 39 9.21 -20.04 4.30
CA GLU A 39 9.75 -20.02 5.66
C GLU A 39 10.98 -19.12 5.72
N PHE A 40 10.88 -18.02 6.42
CA PHE A 40 11.96 -17.06 6.58
C PHE A 40 11.79 -16.20 7.84
N VAL A 41 12.88 -15.56 8.24
CA VAL A 41 12.89 -14.62 9.37
C VAL A 41 12.68 -13.21 8.85
N ALA A 42 11.65 -12.51 9.36
CA ALA A 42 11.45 -11.09 9.14
C ALA A 42 12.55 -10.30 9.87
N ARG A 43 13.57 -9.86 9.13
CA ARG A 43 14.84 -9.35 9.71
C ARG A 43 14.80 -7.88 10.09
N ARG A 44 13.83 -7.12 9.58
CA ARG A 44 13.72 -5.69 9.87
C ARG A 44 12.28 -5.26 10.05
N PRO A 45 12.00 -4.33 10.96
CA PRO A 45 10.70 -3.70 11.08
C PRO A 45 10.46 -2.74 9.90
N GLY A 46 9.21 -2.54 9.56
CA GLY A 46 8.83 -1.62 8.50
C GLY A 46 7.48 -1.96 7.87
N THR A 47 7.22 -1.27 6.78
CA THR A 47 6.01 -1.39 5.98
C THR A 47 6.36 -2.02 4.65
N PHE A 48 5.69 -3.11 4.31
CA PHE A 48 5.95 -3.94 3.14
C PHE A 48 4.62 -4.36 2.50
N MET A 49 4.72 -5.02 1.36
CA MET A 49 3.57 -5.57 0.64
C MET A 49 3.84 -7.01 0.23
N TYR A 50 2.82 -7.74 -0.17
CA TYR A 50 2.95 -9.02 -0.86
C TYR A 50 2.01 -9.05 -2.06
N HIS A 51 2.44 -9.69 -3.11
CA HIS A 51 1.69 -9.84 -4.35
C HIS A 51 2.15 -11.09 -5.13
N PRO A 52 1.36 -11.60 -6.09
CA PRO A 52 1.79 -12.72 -6.93
C PRO A 52 2.97 -12.32 -7.80
N HIS A 53 3.77 -13.30 -8.19
CA HIS A 53 4.85 -13.13 -9.17
C HIS A 53 4.83 -14.27 -10.21
N ALA A 54 3.62 -14.69 -10.58
CA ALA A 54 3.29 -15.56 -11.71
C ALA A 54 1.90 -15.10 -12.20
N ASP A 55 1.77 -14.79 -13.47
CA ASP A 55 0.59 -14.09 -14.05
C ASP A 55 0.13 -12.90 -13.20
N GLU A 56 1.08 -12.03 -12.93
CA GLU A 56 0.94 -10.92 -11.99
C GLU A 56 -0.23 -10.00 -12.36
N MET A 57 -0.39 -9.70 -13.65
CA MET A 57 -1.45 -8.81 -14.14
C MET A 57 -2.84 -9.33 -13.79
N THR A 58 -3.14 -10.58 -14.12
CA THR A 58 -4.42 -11.20 -13.83
C THR A 58 -4.66 -11.28 -12.33
N GLN A 59 -3.68 -11.80 -11.61
CA GLN A 59 -3.86 -12.10 -10.18
C GLN A 59 -3.93 -10.84 -9.32
N MET A 60 -3.19 -9.78 -9.66
CA MET A 60 -3.31 -8.48 -8.99
C MET A 60 -4.63 -7.78 -9.34
N ALA A 61 -5.06 -7.78 -10.60
CA ALA A 61 -6.36 -7.25 -10.99
C ALA A 61 -7.51 -7.96 -10.25
N MET A 62 -7.36 -9.25 -9.95
CA MET A 62 -8.30 -10.03 -9.13
C MET A 62 -8.11 -9.85 -7.61
N GLY A 63 -7.25 -8.92 -7.18
CA GLY A 63 -7.08 -8.52 -5.78
C GLY A 63 -6.15 -9.42 -4.96
N MET A 64 -5.32 -10.24 -5.58
CA MET A 64 -4.37 -11.12 -4.86
C MET A 64 -3.14 -10.34 -4.39
N MET A 65 -3.31 -9.44 -3.47
CA MET A 65 -2.26 -8.58 -2.92
C MET A 65 -2.60 -8.15 -1.50
N GLY A 66 -1.60 -7.65 -0.76
CA GLY A 66 -1.88 -7.16 0.58
C GLY A 66 -0.73 -6.42 1.23
N PHE A 67 -1.02 -5.92 2.41
CA PHE A 67 -0.10 -5.20 3.26
C PHE A 67 0.65 -6.17 4.20
N TRP A 68 1.92 -5.87 4.46
CA TRP A 68 2.73 -6.57 5.44
C TRP A 68 3.43 -5.57 6.35
N VAL A 69 3.11 -5.59 7.63
CA VAL A 69 3.80 -4.77 8.64
C VAL A 69 4.59 -5.67 9.57
N THR A 70 5.87 -5.37 9.70
CA THR A 70 6.73 -6.02 10.69
C THR A 70 6.98 -5.07 11.84
N HIS A 71 6.47 -5.41 13.03
CA HIS A 71 6.72 -4.64 14.24
C HIS A 71 8.05 -5.07 14.90
N PRO A 72 8.80 -4.15 15.52
CA PRO A 72 9.97 -4.51 16.28
C PRO A 72 9.58 -5.28 17.55
N LYS A 73 10.39 -6.26 17.94
CA LYS A 73 10.17 -7.05 19.18
C LYS A 73 10.31 -6.23 20.47
N ALA A 74 11.05 -5.13 20.41
CA ALA A 74 11.32 -4.24 21.52
C ALA A 74 11.43 -2.81 20.99
N LYS A 75 11.54 -1.82 21.89
CA LYS A 75 11.72 -0.41 21.52
C LYS A 75 12.86 -0.26 20.52
N HIS A 76 12.57 0.36 19.39
CA HIS A 76 13.52 0.50 18.29
C HIS A 76 14.01 1.95 18.20
N PRO A 77 15.31 2.22 18.06
CA PRO A 77 15.85 3.58 18.12
C PRO A 77 15.36 4.49 16.98
N LEU A 78 14.98 3.90 15.85
CA LEU A 78 14.50 4.62 14.65
C LEU A 78 12.99 4.63 14.49
N ILE A 79 12.22 3.96 15.36
CA ILE A 79 10.75 3.89 15.24
C ILE A 79 10.15 4.51 16.49
N SER A 80 9.49 5.64 16.32
CA SER A 80 8.75 6.31 17.39
C SER A 80 7.50 5.50 17.77
N GLU A 81 7.13 5.53 19.04
CA GLU A 81 5.82 5.09 19.48
C GLU A 81 4.77 6.08 18.99
N VAL A 82 3.60 5.58 18.62
CA VAL A 82 2.48 6.38 18.11
C VAL A 82 1.19 5.94 18.77
N ASP A 83 0.23 6.86 18.86
CA ASP A 83 -1.09 6.60 19.45
C ASP A 83 -2.03 5.94 18.44
N ARG A 84 -1.81 6.22 17.15
CA ARG A 84 -2.58 5.69 16.02
C ARG A 84 -1.66 5.24 14.89
N ASP A 85 -1.95 4.08 14.30
CA ASP A 85 -1.19 3.51 13.18
C ASP A 85 -2.19 3.00 12.12
N PHE A 86 -2.25 3.69 10.98
CA PHE A 86 -3.18 3.40 9.88
C PHE A 86 -2.42 2.87 8.67
N CYS A 87 -3.03 1.91 7.96
CA CYS A 87 -2.50 1.31 6.75
C CYS A 87 -3.43 1.59 5.56
N PHE A 88 -2.87 2.07 4.46
CA PHE A 88 -3.57 2.36 3.21
C PHE A 88 -2.89 1.65 2.05
N LEU A 89 -3.56 0.62 1.51
CA LEU A 89 -3.15 -0.04 0.28
C LEU A 89 -3.89 0.60 -0.89
N LEU A 90 -3.11 1.18 -1.80
CA LEU A 90 -3.63 1.79 -3.03
C LEU A 90 -3.73 0.73 -4.11
N ALA A 91 -4.88 0.64 -4.75
CA ALA A 91 -5.11 -0.23 -5.90
C ALA A 91 -5.96 0.49 -6.96
N ALA A 92 -5.84 0.06 -8.21
CA ALA A 92 -6.59 0.62 -9.32
C ALA A 92 -7.24 -0.51 -10.13
N TYR A 93 -8.44 -0.27 -10.61
CA TYR A 93 -9.22 -1.24 -11.39
C TYR A 93 -9.89 -0.55 -12.59
N ASP A 94 -10.09 -1.33 -13.64
CA ASP A 94 -10.99 -0.98 -14.74
C ASP A 94 -12.15 -1.98 -14.75
N ILE A 95 -13.32 -1.54 -14.32
CA ILE A 95 -14.51 -2.37 -14.18
C ILE A 95 -15.67 -1.68 -14.92
N ASP A 96 -16.26 -2.36 -15.91
CA ASP A 96 -17.43 -1.84 -16.58
C ASP A 96 -18.65 -1.81 -15.63
N PRO A 97 -19.50 -0.78 -15.70
CA PRO A 97 -20.74 -0.72 -14.94
C PRO A 97 -21.59 -2.00 -15.12
N GLY A 98 -21.98 -2.60 -14.01
CA GLY A 98 -22.74 -3.85 -14.00
C GLY A 98 -21.90 -5.13 -14.17
N SER A 99 -20.59 -5.01 -14.36
CA SER A 99 -19.64 -6.11 -14.31
C SER A 99 -19.07 -6.26 -12.90
N TYR A 100 -18.64 -7.49 -12.57
CA TYR A 100 -17.93 -7.79 -11.31
C TYR A 100 -16.48 -8.21 -11.56
N THR A 101 -16.04 -8.22 -12.83
CA THR A 101 -14.71 -8.69 -13.23
C THR A 101 -13.89 -7.52 -13.77
N PRO A 102 -12.74 -7.24 -13.20
CA PRO A 102 -11.82 -6.22 -13.73
C PRO A 102 -11.27 -6.62 -15.09
N LYS A 103 -11.01 -5.63 -15.93
CA LYS A 103 -10.26 -5.80 -17.19
C LYS A 103 -8.78 -5.93 -16.88
N ILE A 104 -8.22 -7.11 -17.11
CA ILE A 104 -6.83 -7.42 -16.75
C ILE A 104 -5.78 -6.76 -17.65
N MET A 105 -6.16 -6.35 -18.85
CA MET A 105 -5.24 -5.75 -19.84
C MET A 105 -5.10 -4.23 -19.71
N THR A 106 -5.84 -3.59 -18.81
CA THR A 106 -5.75 -2.16 -18.60
C THR A 106 -4.48 -1.79 -17.84
N MET A 107 -3.68 -0.88 -18.40
CA MET A 107 -2.42 -0.44 -17.83
C MET A 107 -2.45 0.98 -17.28
N LEU A 108 -3.22 1.87 -17.90
CA LEU A 108 -3.25 3.31 -17.56
C LEU A 108 -4.66 3.85 -17.35
N ASP A 109 -5.61 3.42 -18.16
CA ASP A 109 -6.96 3.99 -18.22
C ASP A 109 -7.91 3.33 -17.20
N PHE A 110 -7.49 3.27 -15.96
CA PHE A 110 -8.32 2.78 -14.86
C PHE A 110 -9.47 3.77 -14.58
N ASN A 111 -10.61 3.23 -14.16
CA ASN A 111 -11.79 4.01 -13.79
C ASN A 111 -12.11 3.99 -12.29
N LEU A 112 -11.42 3.16 -11.51
CA LEU A 112 -11.61 3.04 -10.06
C LEU A 112 -10.24 3.08 -9.36
N TRP A 113 -10.05 4.06 -8.45
CA TRP A 113 -8.88 4.14 -7.57
C TRP A 113 -9.32 3.94 -6.14
N THR A 114 -8.77 2.94 -5.49
CA THR A 114 -9.23 2.51 -4.18
C THR A 114 -8.16 2.68 -3.10
N TRP A 115 -8.61 2.94 -1.88
CA TRP A 115 -7.86 2.81 -0.66
C TRP A 115 -8.47 1.68 0.17
N ASN A 116 -7.68 0.64 0.44
CA ASN A 116 -8.16 -0.57 1.12
C ASN A 116 -9.41 -1.17 0.45
N SER A 117 -9.41 -1.23 -0.88
CA SER A 117 -10.50 -1.75 -1.72
C SER A 117 -11.81 -0.96 -1.64
N ARG A 118 -11.79 0.30 -1.18
CA ARG A 118 -12.96 1.18 -1.11
C ARG A 118 -12.73 2.46 -1.91
N LEU A 119 -13.81 3.00 -2.44
CA LEU A 119 -13.88 4.30 -3.12
C LEU A 119 -14.45 5.35 -2.17
N PHE A 120 -14.07 6.61 -2.38
CA PHE A 120 -14.78 7.71 -1.73
C PHE A 120 -16.26 7.77 -2.25
N PRO A 121 -17.24 7.98 -1.39
CA PRO A 121 -17.18 8.25 0.06
C PRO A 121 -17.21 7.02 0.98
N GLY A 122 -17.05 5.82 0.46
CA GLY A 122 -17.08 4.57 1.22
C GLY A 122 -15.78 4.26 1.98
N ILE A 123 -14.77 5.13 1.91
CA ILE A 123 -13.56 5.04 2.72
C ILE A 123 -13.87 5.55 4.12
N ASP A 124 -13.54 4.77 5.15
CA ASP A 124 -13.78 5.16 6.54
C ASP A 124 -12.95 6.39 6.93
N SER A 125 -13.55 7.32 7.67
CA SER A 125 -12.80 8.39 8.34
C SER A 125 -11.93 7.78 9.44
N PHE A 126 -10.69 8.24 9.55
CA PHE A 126 -9.81 7.84 10.64
C PHE A 126 -9.80 8.93 11.71
N ASN A 127 -10.46 8.64 12.83
CA ASN A 127 -10.61 9.57 13.94
C ASN A 127 -9.39 9.49 14.86
N VAL A 128 -8.87 10.66 15.20
CA VAL A 128 -7.74 10.85 16.12
C VAL A 128 -8.13 11.88 17.19
N ARG A 129 -7.38 11.94 18.28
CA ARG A 129 -7.56 12.94 19.33
C ARG A 129 -6.53 14.06 19.16
N HIS A 130 -6.88 15.26 19.58
CA HIS A 130 -5.90 16.33 19.69
C HIS A 130 -4.70 15.90 20.54
N GLY A 131 -3.50 16.08 19.99
CA GLY A 131 -2.24 15.65 20.60
C GLY A 131 -1.80 14.22 20.27
N ASP A 132 -2.64 13.42 19.58
CA ASP A 132 -2.22 12.08 19.13
C ASP A 132 -1.06 12.19 18.14
N ARG A 133 -0.09 11.31 18.33
CA ARG A 133 0.95 11.04 17.33
C ARG A 133 0.44 9.96 16.39
N VAL A 134 0.27 10.33 15.13
CA VAL A 134 -0.40 9.51 14.11
C VAL A 134 0.61 9.01 13.10
N ARG A 135 0.58 7.72 12.81
CA ARG A 135 1.33 7.09 11.74
C ARG A 135 0.42 6.66 10.62
N MET A 136 0.80 7.00 9.40
CA MET A 136 0.15 6.51 8.19
C MET A 136 1.17 5.71 7.38
N ARG A 137 0.79 4.49 7.02
CA ARG A 137 1.55 3.58 6.17
C ARG A 137 0.83 3.45 4.85
N ILE A 138 1.50 3.78 3.76
CA ILE A 138 0.88 3.82 2.45
C ILE A 138 1.71 2.94 1.50
N GLY A 139 1.05 2.00 0.84
CA GLY A 139 1.65 1.12 -0.16
C GLY A 139 0.97 1.28 -1.51
N ASN A 140 1.74 1.40 -2.58
CA ASN A 140 1.24 1.61 -3.93
C ASN A 140 1.46 0.37 -4.80
N LEU A 141 0.39 -0.38 -5.06
CA LEU A 141 0.32 -1.49 -6.01
C LEU A 141 -0.54 -1.14 -7.24
N THR A 142 -0.58 0.15 -7.62
CA THR A 142 -1.17 0.61 -8.87
C THR A 142 -0.11 0.77 -9.96
N MET A 143 -0.51 1.14 -11.15
CA MET A 143 0.39 1.35 -12.29
C MET A 143 0.80 2.82 -12.48
N THR A 144 0.51 3.69 -11.50
CA THR A 144 0.88 5.12 -11.53
C THR A 144 1.31 5.58 -10.14
N ASN A 145 2.04 6.69 -10.05
CA ASN A 145 2.39 7.29 -8.77
C ASN A 145 1.18 7.99 -8.12
N HIS A 146 1.21 8.12 -6.82
CA HIS A 146 0.19 8.78 -6.02
C HIS A 146 0.83 9.83 -5.11
N PRO A 147 0.73 11.14 -5.43
CA PRO A 147 1.07 12.21 -4.49
C PRO A 147 -0.01 12.29 -3.40
N ILE A 148 0.31 11.86 -2.19
CA ILE A 148 -0.64 11.82 -1.06
C ILE A 148 -0.43 13.07 -0.21
N HIS A 149 -1.51 13.83 -0.05
CA HIS A 149 -1.55 15.13 0.60
C HIS A 149 -2.43 15.12 1.85
N VAL A 150 -1.99 15.84 2.89
CA VAL A 150 -2.74 16.11 4.11
C VAL A 150 -3.04 17.60 4.21
N HIS A 151 -4.26 17.92 4.62
CA HIS A 151 -4.67 19.28 4.94
C HIS A 151 -4.42 19.61 6.42
N GLY A 152 -4.16 20.87 6.72
CA GLY A 152 -4.08 21.43 8.08
C GLY A 152 -2.87 20.99 8.90
N HIS A 153 -2.11 20.02 8.45
CA HIS A 153 -0.97 19.44 9.15
C HIS A 153 0.23 19.29 8.21
N GLU A 154 1.40 19.11 8.81
CA GLU A 154 2.56 18.57 8.12
C GLU A 154 2.90 17.18 8.69
N PHE A 155 3.60 16.36 7.93
CA PHE A 155 4.11 15.08 8.40
C PHE A 155 5.59 14.94 8.14
N GLU A 156 6.23 14.12 8.94
CA GLU A 156 7.62 13.70 8.75
C GLU A 156 7.67 12.35 8.03
N VAL A 157 8.48 12.22 6.99
CA VAL A 157 8.75 10.92 6.36
C VAL A 157 9.66 10.11 7.27
N THR A 158 9.10 9.11 7.92
CA THR A 158 9.79 8.30 8.95
C THR A 158 10.16 6.91 8.49
N GLY A 159 9.64 6.46 7.34
CA GLY A 159 9.99 5.18 6.73
C GLY A 159 9.75 5.15 5.23
N THR A 160 10.53 4.31 4.54
CA THR A 160 10.42 4.00 3.13
C THR A 160 10.22 2.49 2.95
N ASP A 161 10.08 2.02 1.72
CA ASP A 161 10.14 0.59 1.37
C ASP A 161 11.44 -0.09 1.83
N GLY A 162 12.49 0.68 2.07
CA GLY A 162 13.73 0.22 2.67
C GLY A 162 13.71 0.03 4.19
N GLY A 163 12.64 0.45 4.88
CA GLY A 163 12.52 0.42 6.34
C GLY A 163 12.59 1.81 6.99
N PRO A 164 12.87 1.89 8.28
CA PRO A 164 12.85 3.16 9.00
C PRO A 164 13.98 4.11 8.55
N VAL A 165 13.63 5.38 8.35
CA VAL A 165 14.57 6.45 8.02
C VAL A 165 15.32 6.87 9.28
N PRO A 166 16.66 7.02 9.24
CA PRO A 166 17.43 7.59 10.35
C PRO A 166 16.89 8.97 10.75
N LYS A 167 16.84 9.27 12.05
CA LYS A 167 16.24 10.52 12.56
C LYS A 167 16.85 11.78 11.94
N THR A 168 18.14 11.77 11.65
CA THR A 168 18.87 12.89 11.03
C THR A 168 18.63 13.02 9.51
N ALA A 169 17.95 12.05 8.90
CA ALA A 169 17.66 12.03 7.46
C ALA A 169 16.14 12.11 7.18
N ARG A 170 15.32 12.38 8.18
CA ARG A 170 13.89 12.64 8.04
C ARG A 170 13.66 14.06 7.57
N TRP A 171 12.57 14.27 6.87
CA TRP A 171 12.22 15.59 6.35
C TRP A 171 10.70 15.80 6.41
N PRO A 172 10.25 17.06 6.61
CA PRO A 172 8.83 17.39 6.62
C PRO A 172 8.28 17.47 5.19
N GLU A 173 7.05 17.07 5.01
CA GLU A 173 6.27 17.24 3.79
C GLU A 173 4.80 17.48 4.15
N VAL A 174 4.03 18.01 3.21
CA VAL A 174 2.57 18.05 3.23
C VAL A 174 1.98 17.20 2.09
N THR A 175 2.83 16.81 1.16
CA THR A 175 2.49 15.92 0.03
C THR A 175 3.68 15.01 -0.24
N THR A 176 3.50 13.71 -0.10
CA THR A 176 4.55 12.72 -0.42
C THR A 176 4.18 11.93 -1.66
N ASP A 177 5.12 11.85 -2.61
CA ASP A 177 4.92 11.03 -3.79
C ASP A 177 5.26 9.56 -3.50
N ILE A 178 4.33 8.67 -3.86
CA ILE A 178 4.48 7.23 -3.70
C ILE A 178 4.50 6.60 -5.08
N ALA A 179 5.69 6.28 -5.56
CA ALA A 179 5.88 5.66 -6.86
C ALA A 179 5.31 4.23 -6.89
N VAL A 180 5.13 3.69 -8.09
CA VAL A 180 4.70 2.31 -8.30
C VAL A 180 5.63 1.34 -7.55
N GLY A 181 5.07 0.42 -6.79
CA GLY A 181 5.84 -0.55 -6.00
C GLY A 181 6.49 0.01 -4.73
N GLN A 182 6.26 1.27 -4.39
CA GLN A 182 6.84 1.87 -3.18
C GLN A 182 5.88 1.86 -1.98
N MET A 183 6.48 1.90 -0.80
CA MET A 183 5.82 2.19 0.46
C MET A 183 6.40 3.47 1.08
N ARG A 184 5.54 4.22 1.78
CA ARG A 184 5.94 5.34 2.64
C ARG A 184 5.30 5.18 4.01
N GLN A 185 6.06 5.54 5.01
CA GLN A 185 5.56 5.73 6.36
C GLN A 185 5.76 7.19 6.73
N VAL A 186 4.70 7.84 7.13
CA VAL A 186 4.70 9.24 7.55
C VAL A 186 4.09 9.35 8.93
N ASP A 187 4.66 10.19 9.77
CA ASP A 187 4.17 10.45 11.13
C ASP A 187 3.82 11.94 11.25
N LEU A 188 2.66 12.26 11.81
CA LEU A 188 2.22 13.62 12.13
C LEU A 188 1.80 13.76 13.59
N LEU A 189 1.76 14.97 14.08
CA LEU A 189 1.11 15.36 15.33
C LEU A 189 -0.28 15.93 14.99
N ALA A 190 -1.32 15.41 15.61
CA ALA A 190 -2.68 15.95 15.43
C ALA A 190 -2.88 17.13 16.39
N ASP A 191 -2.39 18.31 16.02
CA ASP A 191 -2.38 19.52 16.86
C ASP A 191 -3.38 20.60 16.43
N GLU A 192 -4.13 20.36 15.34
CA GLU A 192 -5.22 21.22 14.90
C GLU A 192 -6.54 20.45 14.87
N GLU A 193 -7.58 21.01 15.50
CA GLU A 193 -8.91 20.41 15.56
C GLU A 193 -9.71 20.63 14.28
N GLY A 194 -10.59 19.71 13.94
CA GLY A 194 -11.50 19.80 12.80
C GLY A 194 -11.50 18.56 11.91
N ASP A 195 -12.24 18.67 10.82
CA ASP A 195 -12.28 17.65 9.76
C ASP A 195 -11.32 18.04 8.63
N TRP A 196 -10.26 17.27 8.46
CA TRP A 196 -9.21 17.56 7.51
C TRP A 196 -9.19 16.54 6.36
N ALA A 197 -9.03 17.03 5.13
CA ALA A 197 -8.91 16.15 3.98
C ALA A 197 -7.53 15.47 3.93
N PHE A 198 -7.53 14.18 3.62
CA PHE A 198 -6.34 13.40 3.31
C PHE A 198 -6.58 12.63 2.01
N HIS A 199 -5.86 12.96 0.94
CA HIS A 199 -6.20 12.48 -0.40
C HIS A 199 -5.01 12.43 -1.35
N CYS A 200 -5.17 11.69 -2.45
CA CYS A 200 -4.27 11.77 -3.60
C CYS A 200 -4.46 13.11 -4.32
N HIS A 201 -3.37 13.80 -4.67
CA HIS A 201 -3.43 15.11 -5.35
C HIS A 201 -3.61 15.01 -6.88
N LYS A 202 -3.69 13.81 -7.45
CA LYS A 202 -4.17 13.60 -8.81
C LYS A 202 -5.70 13.65 -8.81
N SER A 203 -6.29 14.71 -9.34
CA SER A 203 -7.74 14.95 -9.26
C SER A 203 -8.59 13.81 -9.82
N HIS A 204 -8.17 13.18 -10.91
CA HIS A 204 -8.89 12.06 -11.50
C HIS A 204 -8.87 10.78 -10.63
N HIS A 205 -7.89 10.62 -9.72
CA HIS A 205 -7.90 9.56 -8.72
C HIS A 205 -8.93 9.81 -7.62
N THR A 206 -9.09 11.06 -7.21
CA THR A 206 -10.05 11.45 -6.15
C THR A 206 -11.49 11.45 -6.66
N MET A 207 -11.68 11.77 -7.93
CA MET A 207 -12.98 11.90 -8.58
C MET A 207 -13.34 10.71 -9.48
N ASN A 208 -12.69 9.56 -9.28
CA ASN A 208 -12.90 8.34 -10.06
C ASN A 208 -12.99 8.61 -11.58
N ALA A 209 -11.83 9.01 -12.16
CA ALA A 209 -11.69 9.35 -13.58
C ALA A 209 -12.52 10.57 -14.03
N MET A 210 -12.78 11.53 -13.15
CA MET A 210 -13.52 12.77 -13.46
C MET A 210 -14.95 12.52 -13.99
N GLY A 211 -15.57 11.40 -13.61
CA GLY A 211 -16.96 11.11 -13.94
C GLY A 211 -17.90 12.13 -13.30
N HIS A 212 -18.58 12.91 -14.14
CA HIS A 212 -19.50 13.96 -13.69
C HIS A 212 -20.78 13.44 -13.02
N ASN A 213 -20.95 12.12 -12.97
CA ASN A 213 -22.16 11.44 -12.48
C ASN A 213 -21.96 10.77 -11.10
N VAL A 214 -20.87 11.07 -10.41
CA VAL A 214 -20.71 10.65 -9.02
C VAL A 214 -21.21 11.82 -8.17
N PRO A 215 -22.30 11.65 -7.39
CA PRO A 215 -22.80 12.70 -6.52
C PRO A 215 -21.82 13.07 -5.42
#